data_dacda8c047fb81b53e3de8fdde82ce7c
#
_entry.id   dacda8c047fb81b53e3de8fdde82ce7c
#
_cell.length_a   1.000
_cell.length_b   1.000
_cell.length_c   1.000
_cell.angle_alpha   90.00
_cell.angle_beta   90.00
_cell.angle_gamma   90.00
#
_symmetry.space_group_name_H-M   'P 1'
#
loop_
_entity.id
_entity.type
_entity.pdbx_description
1 polymer ?
#
loop_
_entity_poly.entity_id
_entity_poly.type
_entity_poly.pdbx_seq_one_letter_code
_entity_poly.pdbx_strand_id
1 'polypeptide(L)'
;MYPIDIKLNLQVPWKNENFEMSKIGYINYLVGPNGAGKSQFSEHLKFFFDSKNLKCRILSADRLTGFGFSSKNINSGHGNYVVSQSSFHDGFNKQNFSHYKQGAESMGTGTDAFVLLEEKLDLKIKIEAILSQILYRDLRLEWDSGKLVPMTYNVKQATEYELKKESHGVKELLILLTHLYDDSHKVLIIDEPELNLHPQYQAFLLEHIRKVSGNPDDGKKIIYLITHSPFILDFQTIDDLKSVTCFHNDFRKPSFIENLDPTDEEKIKQIIPKLNVHHKQLFFANTPIFVEGIFDAQFIKAIQEKRGVSLEGSGSTVIDVGGNEQLSSYYLLSKLLGKKSLFIYDLDSIFFSKQLRINAEGSDEINQDRK
;
A
#
# COMPACT_ATOMS: atom_id res chain seq x y z
N MET A 1 -1.51 21.64 -14.41
CA MET A 1 -2.62 20.70 -14.20
C MET A 1 -2.75 20.23 -12.74
N TYR A 2 -1.70 20.25 -11.98
CA TYR A 2 -1.69 19.97 -10.55
C TYR A 2 -1.89 21.26 -9.72
N PRO A 3 -2.65 21.27 -8.59
CA PRO A 3 -3.24 20.15 -7.88
C PRO A 3 -4.47 19.54 -8.57
N ILE A 4 -4.68 18.24 -8.38
CA ILE A 4 -5.79 17.49 -8.97
C ILE A 4 -6.86 17.24 -7.90
N ASP A 5 -8.11 17.47 -8.26
CA ASP A 5 -9.28 17.07 -7.48
C ASP A 5 -9.87 15.79 -8.08
N ILE A 6 -10.10 14.81 -7.24
CA ILE A 6 -10.73 13.54 -7.64
C ILE A 6 -12.23 13.65 -7.42
N LYS A 7 -13.00 13.24 -8.43
CA LYS A 7 -14.45 13.08 -8.36
C LYS A 7 -14.82 11.74 -8.97
N LEU A 8 -15.29 10.82 -8.14
CA LEU A 8 -15.68 9.48 -8.55
C LEU A 8 -17.12 9.20 -8.16
N ASN A 9 -17.84 8.48 -9.03
CA ASN A 9 -19.07 7.85 -8.65
C ASN A 9 -18.74 6.39 -8.32
N LEU A 10 -18.78 6.04 -7.04
CA LEU A 10 -18.40 4.73 -6.53
C LEU A 10 -19.59 3.78 -6.68
N GLN A 11 -19.51 2.88 -7.64
CA GLN A 11 -20.51 1.84 -7.89
C GLN A 11 -20.51 0.79 -6.74
N VAL A 12 -20.66 -0.48 -7.07
CA VAL A 12 -20.56 -1.57 -6.10
C VAL A 12 -19.15 -1.59 -5.49
N PRO A 13 -19.01 -1.72 -4.16
CA PRO A 13 -20.03 -1.97 -3.13
C PRO A 13 -20.66 -0.71 -2.50
N TRP A 14 -20.29 0.50 -2.89
CA TRP A 14 -20.68 1.77 -2.24
C TRP A 14 -22.00 2.37 -2.75
N LYS A 15 -22.85 1.60 -3.42
CA LYS A 15 -24.23 1.99 -3.79
C LYS A 15 -24.35 3.29 -4.59
N ASN A 16 -23.40 3.57 -5.50
CA ASN A 16 -23.33 4.79 -6.30
C ASN A 16 -23.12 6.08 -5.48
N GLU A 17 -22.39 6.00 -4.39
CA GLU A 17 -22.01 7.20 -3.63
C GLU A 17 -20.97 8.04 -4.37
N ASN A 18 -21.10 9.36 -4.25
CA ASN A 18 -20.11 10.29 -4.80
C ASN A 18 -18.94 10.45 -3.83
N PHE A 19 -17.73 10.22 -4.32
CA PHE A 19 -16.48 10.46 -3.61
C PHE A 19 -15.78 11.67 -4.24
N GLU A 20 -15.48 12.67 -3.43
CA GLU A 20 -14.74 13.83 -3.85
C GLU A 20 -13.58 14.06 -2.88
N MET A 21 -12.38 14.25 -3.41
CA MET A 21 -11.16 14.54 -2.65
C MET A 21 -10.41 15.65 -3.37
N SER A 22 -10.23 16.77 -2.70
CA SER A 22 -9.52 17.93 -3.26
C SER A 22 -8.02 17.84 -2.99
N LYS A 23 -7.22 18.29 -3.95
CA LYS A 23 -5.76 18.44 -3.82
C LYS A 23 -5.06 17.17 -3.35
N ILE A 24 -5.21 16.09 -4.13
CA ILE A 24 -4.52 14.81 -3.81
C ILE A 24 -3.01 15.00 -3.65
N GLY A 25 -2.41 14.20 -2.79
CA GLY A 25 -0.96 14.12 -2.63
C GLY A 25 -0.24 13.47 -3.82
N TYR A 26 1.06 13.54 -3.85
CA TYR A 26 1.85 12.82 -4.85
C TYR A 26 2.05 11.35 -4.48
N ILE A 27 2.04 11.03 -3.18
CA ILE A 27 1.98 9.67 -2.66
C ILE A 27 0.69 9.56 -1.87
N ASN A 28 -0.15 8.59 -2.22
CA ASN A 28 -1.46 8.38 -1.62
C ASN A 28 -1.55 6.94 -1.10
N TYR A 29 -2.16 6.75 0.06
CA TYR A 29 -2.29 5.45 0.70
C TYR A 29 -3.75 5.03 0.75
N LEU A 30 -4.05 3.83 0.27
CA LEU A 30 -5.35 3.20 0.35
C LEU A 30 -5.27 2.10 1.41
N VAL A 31 -5.85 2.33 2.59
CA VAL A 31 -5.71 1.47 3.77
C VAL A 31 -7.06 1.00 4.29
N GLY A 32 -7.07 -0.09 5.00
CA GLY A 32 -8.27 -0.66 5.59
C GLY A 32 -8.28 -2.18 5.52
N PRO A 33 -9.33 -2.82 6.05
CA PRO A 33 -9.44 -4.27 6.12
C PRO A 33 -9.45 -4.96 4.75
N ASN A 34 -9.18 -6.28 4.74
CA ASN A 34 -9.35 -7.09 3.55
C ASN A 34 -10.82 -7.11 3.12
N GLY A 35 -11.05 -7.12 1.82
CA GLY A 35 -12.40 -7.13 1.25
C GLY A 35 -13.17 -5.81 1.33
N ALA A 36 -12.60 -4.73 1.85
CA ALA A 36 -13.24 -3.42 1.97
C ALA A 36 -13.35 -2.62 0.65
N GLY A 37 -12.97 -3.21 -0.49
CA GLY A 37 -13.14 -2.62 -1.82
C GLY A 37 -11.97 -1.80 -2.34
N LYS A 38 -10.78 -1.85 -1.72
CA LYS A 38 -9.61 -1.07 -2.13
C LYS A 38 -9.22 -1.27 -3.60
N SER A 39 -9.16 -2.52 -4.06
CA SER A 39 -8.82 -2.84 -5.45
C SER A 39 -9.91 -2.38 -6.42
N GLN A 40 -11.19 -2.44 -6.06
CA GLN A 40 -12.28 -1.87 -6.88
C GLN A 40 -12.19 -0.35 -6.98
N PHE A 41 -11.82 0.31 -5.87
CA PHE A 41 -11.59 1.76 -5.88
C PHE A 41 -10.41 2.13 -6.80
N SER A 42 -9.37 1.32 -6.85
CA SER A 42 -8.23 1.56 -7.75
C SER A 42 -8.60 1.51 -9.23
N GLU A 43 -9.57 0.67 -9.61
CA GLU A 43 -10.11 0.65 -10.98
C GLU A 43 -10.84 1.97 -11.31
N HIS A 44 -11.64 2.51 -10.38
CA HIS A 44 -12.28 3.82 -10.58
C HIS A 44 -11.24 4.93 -10.72
N LEU A 45 -10.16 4.89 -9.92
CA LEU A 45 -9.04 5.83 -10.04
C LEU A 45 -8.38 5.73 -11.42
N LYS A 46 -8.13 4.51 -11.91
CA LYS A 46 -7.53 4.30 -13.23
C LYS A 46 -8.39 4.94 -14.32
N PHE A 47 -9.69 4.67 -14.35
CA PHE A 47 -10.61 5.28 -15.31
C PHE A 47 -10.62 6.83 -15.21
N PHE A 48 -10.59 7.35 -14.00
CA PHE A 48 -10.55 8.80 -13.77
C PHE A 48 -9.27 9.42 -14.36
N PHE A 49 -8.08 8.88 -14.04
CA PHE A 49 -6.82 9.42 -14.54
C PHE A 49 -6.67 9.26 -16.05
N ASP A 50 -7.05 8.12 -16.60
CA ASP A 50 -7.02 7.89 -18.04
C ASP A 50 -7.94 8.89 -18.78
N SER A 51 -9.12 9.22 -18.23
CA SER A 51 -10.02 10.24 -18.76
C SER A 51 -9.42 11.66 -18.77
N LYS A 52 -8.42 11.90 -17.92
CA LYS A 52 -7.67 13.16 -17.83
C LYS A 52 -6.38 13.16 -18.66
N ASN A 53 -6.17 12.16 -19.52
CA ASN A 53 -4.94 11.95 -20.29
C ASN A 53 -3.68 11.73 -19.40
N LEU A 54 -3.88 11.31 -18.16
CA LEU A 54 -2.83 10.89 -17.26
C LEU A 54 -2.78 9.36 -17.27
N LYS A 55 -2.01 8.79 -18.19
CA LYS A 55 -1.91 7.32 -18.30
C LYS A 55 -1.64 6.70 -16.94
N CYS A 56 -2.54 5.83 -16.50
CA CYS A 56 -2.49 5.16 -15.22
C CYS A 56 -2.19 3.67 -15.38
N ARG A 57 -1.22 3.18 -14.63
CA ARG A 57 -0.87 1.76 -14.55
C ARG A 57 -1.24 1.21 -13.19
N ILE A 58 -1.90 0.04 -13.16
CA ILE A 58 -2.09 -0.76 -11.95
C ILE A 58 -1.08 -1.91 -11.97
N LEU A 59 -0.37 -2.11 -10.88
CA LEU A 59 0.40 -3.31 -10.57
C LEU A 59 -0.31 -4.04 -9.45
N SER A 60 -0.90 -5.19 -9.77
CA SER A 60 -1.64 -6.01 -8.82
C SER A 60 -0.71 -6.73 -7.82
N ALA A 61 -1.27 -7.29 -6.75
CA ALA A 61 -0.52 -8.15 -5.83
C ALA A 61 0.07 -9.38 -6.56
N ASP A 62 -0.64 -9.90 -7.58
CA ASP A 62 -0.21 -11.03 -8.40
C ASP A 62 0.74 -10.66 -9.55
N ARG A 63 1.50 -9.56 -9.42
CA ARG A 63 2.36 -9.02 -10.50
C ARG A 63 3.46 -9.97 -10.98
N LEU A 64 3.82 -11.00 -10.19
CA LEU A 64 4.72 -12.08 -10.60
C LEU A 64 4.02 -13.22 -11.36
N THR A 65 2.71 -13.16 -11.58
CA THR A 65 2.00 -14.19 -12.33
C THR A 65 2.58 -14.30 -13.75
N GLY A 66 2.97 -15.52 -14.11
CA GLY A 66 3.74 -15.78 -15.33
C GLY A 66 5.24 -16.02 -15.07
N PHE A 67 5.76 -15.65 -13.91
CA PHE A 67 7.12 -15.96 -13.50
C PHE A 67 7.19 -17.33 -12.81
N GLY A 68 7.37 -18.39 -13.55
CA GLY A 68 7.79 -19.65 -12.93
C GLY A 68 6.73 -20.71 -12.72
N PHE A 69 5.56 -20.65 -13.33
CA PHE A 69 4.62 -21.77 -13.35
C PHE A 69 4.76 -22.56 -14.65
N SER A 70 5.35 -23.75 -14.56
CA SER A 70 5.24 -24.79 -15.55
C SER A 70 3.75 -25.15 -15.69
N SER A 71 3.21 -25.13 -16.91
CA SER A 71 1.88 -25.65 -17.20
C SER A 71 1.86 -27.14 -16.88
N LYS A 72 1.38 -27.51 -15.70
CA LYS A 72 0.93 -28.88 -15.47
C LYS A 72 -0.38 -29.02 -16.23
N ASN A 73 -0.39 -29.88 -17.25
CA ASN A 73 -1.62 -30.37 -17.84
C ASN A 73 -2.47 -31.01 -16.73
N ILE A 74 -3.45 -30.28 -16.24
CA ILE A 74 -4.45 -30.87 -15.37
C ILE A 74 -5.47 -31.51 -16.30
N ASN A 75 -5.29 -32.79 -16.54
CA ASN A 75 -6.34 -33.64 -17.12
C ASN A 75 -7.44 -33.81 -16.09
N SER A 76 -8.39 -32.88 -16.03
CA SER A 76 -9.67 -33.12 -15.38
C SER A 76 -10.61 -33.71 -16.44
N GLY A 77 -11.24 -34.84 -16.13
CA GLY A 77 -12.05 -35.65 -17.04
C GLY A 77 -13.31 -35.00 -17.63
N HIS A 78 -13.43 -33.69 -17.66
CA HIS A 78 -14.51 -32.95 -18.28
C HIS A 78 -13.94 -31.67 -18.93
N GLY A 79 -13.44 -31.82 -20.16
CA GLY A 79 -13.07 -30.73 -21.05
C GLY A 79 -11.60 -30.28 -20.92
N ASN A 80 -10.92 -30.26 -22.07
CA ASN A 80 -9.58 -29.68 -22.21
C ASN A 80 -9.68 -28.15 -22.12
N TYR A 81 -9.53 -27.57 -20.94
CA TYR A 81 -9.22 -26.15 -20.81
C TYR A 81 -7.71 -26.01 -20.93
N VAL A 82 -7.25 -25.69 -22.13
CA VAL A 82 -5.89 -25.18 -22.32
C VAL A 82 -5.91 -23.75 -21.81
N VAL A 83 -5.57 -23.55 -20.53
CA VAL A 83 -5.10 -22.26 -20.08
C VAL A 83 -3.73 -22.09 -20.71
N SER A 84 -3.68 -21.45 -21.85
CA SER A 84 -2.42 -20.97 -22.44
C SER A 84 -1.92 -19.80 -21.59
N GLN A 85 -1.40 -20.11 -20.40
CA GLN A 85 -0.47 -19.22 -19.74
C GLN A 85 0.74 -19.20 -20.65
N SER A 86 0.96 -18.07 -21.33
CA SER A 86 2.21 -17.79 -22.02
C SER A 86 3.30 -17.89 -20.96
N SER A 87 3.94 -19.04 -20.94
CA SER A 87 4.96 -19.33 -19.95
C SER A 87 6.18 -18.47 -20.27
N PHE A 88 6.47 -17.49 -19.44
CA PHE A 88 7.75 -16.77 -19.45
C PHE A 88 8.95 -17.70 -19.20
N HIS A 89 8.71 -18.98 -19.03
CA HIS A 89 9.71 -20.03 -18.88
C HIS A 89 10.71 -20.11 -20.05
N ASP A 90 10.28 -19.66 -21.23
CA ASP A 90 11.08 -19.82 -22.46
C ASP A 90 11.63 -18.49 -23.00
N GLY A 91 11.51 -17.38 -22.26
CA GLY A 91 11.95 -16.05 -22.71
C GLY A 91 10.90 -15.31 -23.58
N PHE A 92 11.22 -14.07 -23.94
CA PHE A 92 10.31 -13.16 -24.65
C PHE A 92 10.68 -13.10 -26.13
N ASN A 93 9.74 -13.45 -27.01
CA ASN A 93 9.94 -13.30 -28.45
C ASN A 93 9.75 -11.82 -28.85
N LYS A 94 10.71 -11.25 -29.59
CA LYS A 94 10.69 -9.85 -30.01
C LYS A 94 9.44 -9.46 -30.81
N GLN A 95 8.92 -10.35 -31.64
CA GLN A 95 7.71 -10.10 -32.43
C GLN A 95 6.46 -9.89 -31.55
N ASN A 96 6.47 -10.41 -30.33
CA ASN A 96 5.34 -10.37 -29.41
C ASN A 96 5.48 -9.31 -28.29
N PHE A 97 6.48 -8.44 -28.33
CA PHE A 97 6.72 -7.43 -27.28
C PHE A 97 5.48 -6.55 -27.03
N SER A 98 4.82 -6.07 -28.08
CA SER A 98 3.59 -5.29 -27.93
C SER A 98 2.47 -6.07 -27.25
N HIS A 99 2.35 -7.35 -27.56
CA HIS A 99 1.34 -8.23 -26.95
C HIS A 99 1.64 -8.48 -25.47
N TYR A 100 2.91 -8.71 -25.11
CA TYR A 100 3.32 -8.85 -23.71
C TYR A 100 3.00 -7.59 -22.90
N LYS A 101 3.31 -6.40 -23.42
CA LYS A 101 3.00 -5.13 -22.75
C LYS A 101 1.49 -4.94 -22.56
N GLN A 102 0.68 -5.16 -23.59
CA GLN A 102 -0.78 -5.03 -23.50
C GLN A 102 -1.38 -6.05 -22.53
N GLY A 103 -0.93 -7.30 -22.60
CA GLY A 103 -1.37 -8.36 -21.68
C GLY A 103 -1.03 -8.06 -20.24
N ALA A 104 0.20 -7.65 -19.97
CA ALA A 104 0.64 -7.27 -18.64
C ALA A 104 -0.13 -6.06 -18.10
N GLU A 105 -0.40 -5.06 -18.94
CA GLU A 105 -1.19 -3.88 -18.56
C GLU A 105 -2.63 -4.24 -18.25
N SER A 106 -3.27 -5.07 -19.04
CA SER A 106 -4.67 -5.49 -18.84
C SER A 106 -4.85 -6.38 -17.62
N MET A 107 -3.86 -7.21 -17.29
CA MET A 107 -3.89 -8.14 -16.15
C MET A 107 -3.33 -7.52 -14.86
N GLY A 108 -2.77 -6.31 -14.91
CA GLY A 108 -2.07 -5.70 -13.76
C GLY A 108 -0.79 -6.42 -13.37
N THR A 109 -0.21 -7.27 -14.25
CA THR A 109 1.08 -7.93 -13.99
C THR A 109 2.25 -6.99 -14.33
N GLY A 110 3.44 -7.31 -13.84
CA GLY A 110 4.65 -6.52 -14.08
C GLY A 110 5.65 -7.19 -15.02
N THR A 111 5.23 -8.25 -15.68
CA THR A 111 6.13 -9.11 -16.49
C THR A 111 6.67 -8.45 -17.74
N ASP A 112 6.03 -7.38 -18.21
CA ASP A 112 6.51 -6.52 -19.29
C ASP A 112 7.76 -5.70 -18.91
N ALA A 113 8.17 -5.70 -17.64
CA ALA A 113 9.37 -5.00 -17.16
C ALA A 113 10.61 -5.35 -18.01
N PHE A 114 10.79 -6.62 -18.40
CA PHE A 114 11.93 -7.04 -19.21
C PHE A 114 11.88 -6.52 -20.64
N VAL A 115 10.69 -6.43 -21.19
CA VAL A 115 10.48 -5.81 -22.51
C VAL A 115 10.80 -4.32 -22.46
N LEU A 116 10.37 -3.63 -21.40
CA LEU A 116 10.70 -2.21 -21.16
C LEU A 116 12.20 -1.99 -21.01
N LEU A 117 12.89 -2.85 -20.25
CA LEU A 117 14.34 -2.77 -20.05
C LEU A 117 15.12 -3.05 -21.36
N GLU A 118 14.61 -3.93 -22.23
CA GLU A 118 15.22 -4.18 -23.54
C GLU A 118 15.00 -3.02 -24.51
N GLU A 119 13.82 -2.40 -24.50
CA GLU A 119 13.50 -1.28 -25.38
C GLU A 119 14.11 0.06 -24.94
N LYS A 120 14.36 0.25 -23.62
CA LYS A 120 14.83 1.51 -23.02
C LYS A 120 16.17 1.32 -22.33
N LEU A 121 17.25 1.57 -23.07
CA LEU A 121 18.63 1.37 -22.55
C LEU A 121 18.93 2.21 -21.30
N ASP A 122 18.49 3.47 -21.25
CA ASP A 122 18.71 4.34 -20.08
C ASP A 122 18.02 3.81 -18.83
N LEU A 123 16.79 3.27 -19.00
CA LEU A 123 16.05 2.62 -17.91
C LEU A 123 16.80 1.37 -17.43
N LYS A 124 17.29 0.54 -18.37
CA LYS A 124 18.07 -0.66 -18.06
C LYS A 124 19.29 -0.33 -17.24
N ILE A 125 20.14 0.59 -17.69
CA ILE A 125 21.38 1.01 -17.00
C ILE A 125 21.06 1.50 -15.58
N LYS A 126 19.98 2.28 -15.43
CA LYS A 126 19.56 2.80 -14.13
C LYS A 126 19.12 1.69 -13.18
N ILE A 127 18.32 0.74 -13.64
CA ILE A 127 17.85 -0.37 -12.82
C ILE A 127 18.99 -1.32 -12.46
N GLU A 128 19.86 -1.63 -13.39
CA GLU A 128 21.08 -2.43 -13.14
C GLU A 128 21.95 -1.80 -12.05
N ALA A 129 22.22 -0.50 -12.14
CA ALA A 129 23.00 0.22 -11.12
C ALA A 129 22.35 0.14 -9.72
N ILE A 130 21.03 0.30 -9.64
CA ILE A 130 20.29 0.22 -8.37
C ILE A 130 20.35 -1.21 -7.79
N LEU A 131 20.14 -2.24 -8.59
CA LEU A 131 20.14 -3.63 -8.14
C LEU A 131 21.53 -4.09 -7.75
N SER A 132 22.56 -3.73 -8.50
CA SER A 132 23.96 -4.07 -8.22
C SER A 132 24.40 -3.50 -6.86
N GLN A 133 24.02 -2.27 -6.58
CA GLN A 133 24.38 -1.59 -5.32
C GLN A 133 23.79 -2.29 -4.08
N ILE A 134 22.59 -2.82 -4.14
CA ILE A 134 21.86 -3.31 -2.96
C ILE A 134 21.89 -4.82 -2.85
N LEU A 135 21.68 -5.49 -3.97
CA LEU A 135 21.52 -6.94 -3.98
C LEU A 135 22.82 -7.67 -4.35
N TYR A 136 23.85 -6.92 -4.80
CA TYR A 136 25.06 -7.51 -5.39
C TYR A 136 24.69 -8.46 -6.55
N ARG A 137 23.71 -8.04 -7.35
CA ARG A 137 23.17 -8.76 -8.49
C ARG A 137 23.23 -7.85 -9.71
N ASP A 138 23.90 -8.34 -10.77
CA ASP A 138 23.87 -7.69 -12.07
C ASP A 138 22.81 -8.38 -12.91
N LEU A 139 21.88 -7.60 -13.46
CA LEU A 139 20.89 -8.07 -14.40
C LEU A 139 21.49 -8.05 -15.81
N ARG A 140 21.33 -9.14 -16.54
CA ARG A 140 21.67 -9.23 -17.95
C ARG A 140 20.48 -9.68 -18.75
N LEU A 141 20.27 -9.07 -19.89
CA LEU A 141 19.26 -9.49 -20.86
C LEU A 141 19.97 -10.11 -22.04
N GLU A 142 19.82 -11.42 -22.21
CA GLU A 142 20.51 -12.18 -23.26
C GLU A 142 19.52 -12.71 -24.30
N TRP A 143 19.98 -12.76 -25.54
CA TRP A 143 19.21 -13.34 -26.62
C TRP A 143 19.64 -14.79 -26.87
N ASP A 144 18.76 -15.72 -26.54
CA ASP A 144 18.96 -17.14 -26.85
C ASP A 144 17.87 -17.62 -27.82
N SER A 145 18.32 -18.16 -28.95
CA SER A 145 17.43 -18.76 -29.98
C SER A 145 16.26 -17.87 -30.40
N GLY A 146 16.49 -16.55 -30.46
CA GLY A 146 15.47 -15.54 -30.81
C GLY A 146 14.53 -15.14 -29.69
N LYS A 147 14.81 -15.55 -28.45
CA LYS A 147 14.08 -15.18 -27.25
C LYS A 147 14.96 -14.39 -26.30
N LEU A 148 14.38 -13.35 -25.68
CA LEU A 148 15.04 -12.57 -24.65
C LEU A 148 14.92 -13.31 -23.32
N VAL A 149 16.05 -13.68 -22.72
CA VAL A 149 16.15 -14.41 -21.47
C VAL A 149 16.79 -13.52 -20.41
N PRO A 150 16.09 -13.16 -19.33
CA PRO A 150 16.69 -12.44 -18.22
C PRO A 150 17.62 -13.34 -17.40
N MET A 151 18.87 -12.92 -17.29
CA MET A 151 19.92 -13.58 -16.52
C MET A 151 20.33 -12.75 -15.31
N THR A 152 20.79 -13.40 -14.28
CA THR A 152 21.33 -12.76 -13.07
C THR A 152 22.74 -13.24 -12.84
N TYR A 153 23.65 -12.29 -12.64
CA TYR A 153 25.01 -12.57 -12.19
C TYR A 153 25.16 -12.19 -10.72
N ASN A 154 25.46 -13.19 -9.88
CA ASN A 154 25.75 -12.98 -8.47
C ASN A 154 27.20 -12.58 -8.29
N VAL A 155 27.44 -11.30 -8.00
CA VAL A 155 28.80 -10.73 -7.88
C VAL A 155 29.62 -11.39 -6.78
N LYS A 156 28.99 -11.77 -5.65
CA LYS A 156 29.70 -12.39 -4.51
C LYS A 156 30.11 -13.84 -4.76
N GLN A 157 29.31 -14.57 -5.53
CA GLN A 157 29.54 -15.99 -5.81
C GLN A 157 30.16 -16.25 -7.18
N ALA A 158 30.29 -15.20 -8.01
CA ALA A 158 30.75 -15.30 -9.40
C ALA A 158 29.97 -16.35 -10.21
N THR A 159 28.66 -16.43 -10.01
CA THR A 159 27.76 -17.40 -10.66
C THR A 159 26.70 -16.70 -11.47
N GLU A 160 26.42 -17.24 -12.65
CA GLU A 160 25.37 -16.78 -13.53
C GLU A 160 24.25 -17.81 -13.63
N TYR A 161 23.01 -17.35 -13.64
CA TYR A 161 21.83 -18.19 -13.74
C TYR A 161 20.62 -17.36 -14.23
N GLU A 162 19.61 -18.07 -14.74
CA GLU A 162 18.38 -17.42 -15.16
C GLU A 162 17.66 -16.75 -13.98
N LEU A 163 17.15 -15.53 -14.20
CA LEU A 163 16.43 -14.77 -13.19
C LEU A 163 15.20 -15.51 -12.62
N LYS A 164 14.63 -16.45 -13.37
CA LYS A 164 13.52 -17.28 -12.85
C LYS A 164 13.88 -18.04 -11.57
N LYS A 165 15.17 -18.36 -11.36
CA LYS A 165 15.70 -19.05 -10.18
C LYS A 165 15.94 -18.13 -8.98
N GLU A 166 15.87 -16.80 -9.19
CA GLU A 166 16.00 -15.84 -8.10
C GLU A 166 14.82 -15.89 -7.12
N SER A 167 15.06 -15.32 -5.92
CA SER A 167 14.03 -15.17 -4.90
C SER A 167 12.89 -14.29 -5.39
N HIS A 168 11.69 -14.50 -4.87
CA HIS A 168 10.53 -13.69 -5.20
C HIS A 168 10.78 -12.21 -4.89
N GLY A 169 11.40 -11.89 -3.74
CA GLY A 169 11.68 -10.51 -3.36
C GLY A 169 12.58 -9.75 -4.34
N VAL A 170 13.58 -10.39 -4.93
CA VAL A 170 14.43 -9.78 -5.96
C VAL A 170 13.63 -9.49 -7.23
N LYS A 171 12.80 -10.43 -7.66
CA LYS A 171 11.92 -10.25 -8.83
C LYS A 171 10.91 -9.14 -8.63
N GLU A 172 10.28 -9.11 -7.44
CA GLU A 172 9.34 -8.04 -7.04
C GLU A 172 10.00 -6.68 -7.09
N LEU A 173 11.17 -6.55 -6.45
CA LEU A 173 11.89 -5.29 -6.40
C LEU A 173 12.29 -4.81 -7.81
N LEU A 174 12.77 -5.72 -8.66
CA LEU A 174 13.11 -5.42 -10.04
C LEU A 174 11.90 -4.89 -10.82
N ILE A 175 10.76 -5.57 -10.75
CA ILE A 175 9.53 -5.16 -11.43
C ILE A 175 9.07 -3.79 -10.92
N LEU A 176 8.99 -3.62 -9.60
CA LEU A 176 8.52 -2.37 -9.00
C LEU A 176 9.43 -1.20 -9.38
N LEU A 177 10.75 -1.36 -9.29
CA LEU A 177 11.70 -0.33 -9.68
C LEU A 177 11.61 -0.01 -11.18
N THR A 178 11.46 -1.01 -12.04
CA THR A 178 11.32 -0.78 -13.48
C THR A 178 10.11 0.10 -13.78
N HIS A 179 8.93 -0.24 -13.24
CA HIS A 179 7.71 0.56 -13.46
C HIS A 179 7.73 1.92 -12.74
N LEU A 180 8.43 2.03 -11.61
CA LEU A 180 8.65 3.32 -10.94
C LEU A 180 9.45 4.29 -11.82
N TYR A 181 10.48 3.80 -12.49
CA TYR A 181 11.36 4.63 -13.32
C TYR A 181 10.96 4.69 -14.80
N ASP A 182 10.07 3.81 -15.27
CA ASP A 182 9.54 3.90 -16.62
C ASP A 182 8.64 5.14 -16.78
N ASP A 183 8.86 5.93 -17.82
CA ASP A 183 8.19 7.20 -18.08
C ASP A 183 6.86 7.08 -18.85
N SER A 184 6.47 5.87 -19.24
CA SER A 184 5.26 5.62 -20.06
C SER A 184 3.97 5.97 -19.33
N HIS A 185 3.97 5.91 -17.99
CA HIS A 185 2.81 6.16 -17.15
C HIS A 185 3.08 7.28 -16.14
N LYS A 186 2.14 8.20 -16.01
CA LYS A 186 2.22 9.33 -15.08
C LYS A 186 1.60 9.03 -13.72
N VAL A 187 0.72 8.05 -13.65
CA VAL A 187 0.10 7.57 -12.42
C VAL A 187 0.40 6.07 -12.26
N LEU A 188 0.82 5.68 -11.07
CA LEU A 188 1.11 4.29 -10.74
C LEU A 188 0.36 3.89 -9.48
N ILE A 189 -0.46 2.86 -9.59
CA ILE A 189 -1.18 2.24 -8.47
C ILE A 189 -0.52 0.89 -8.21
N ILE A 190 -0.02 0.69 -7.00
CA ILE A 190 0.67 -0.54 -6.61
C ILE A 190 -0.12 -1.21 -5.50
N ASP A 191 -0.61 -2.41 -5.76
CA ASP A 191 -1.30 -3.24 -4.79
C ASP A 191 -0.28 -4.12 -4.06
N GLU A 192 -0.29 -4.05 -2.73
CA GLU A 192 0.62 -4.77 -1.83
C GLU A 192 2.12 -4.64 -2.21
N PRO A 193 2.68 -3.42 -2.25
CA PRO A 193 4.10 -3.22 -2.60
C PRO A 193 5.07 -3.96 -1.67
N GLU A 194 4.62 -4.32 -0.47
CA GLU A 194 5.38 -5.08 0.54
C GLU A 194 5.50 -6.57 0.26
N LEU A 195 4.71 -7.11 -0.65
CA LEU A 195 4.62 -8.55 -0.88
C LEU A 195 6.00 -9.14 -1.23
N ASN A 196 6.39 -10.22 -0.53
CA ASN A 196 7.68 -10.88 -0.66
C ASN A 196 8.92 -10.00 -0.34
N LEU A 197 8.75 -8.77 0.13
CA LEU A 197 9.86 -7.87 0.46
C LEU A 197 10.17 -7.90 1.96
N HIS A 198 11.44 -8.14 2.28
CA HIS A 198 11.96 -7.93 3.63
C HIS A 198 11.78 -6.44 4.03
N PRO A 199 11.54 -6.09 5.32
CA PRO A 199 11.33 -4.71 5.77
C PRO A 199 12.40 -3.72 5.29
N GLN A 200 13.66 -4.12 5.18
CA GLN A 200 14.73 -3.28 4.63
C GLN A 200 14.49 -2.93 3.14
N TYR A 201 14.00 -3.87 2.36
CA TYR A 201 13.65 -3.62 0.95
C TYR A 201 12.38 -2.81 0.80
N GLN A 202 11.44 -2.91 1.77
CA GLN A 202 10.27 -2.02 1.81
C GLN A 202 10.71 -0.56 2.04
N ALA A 203 11.60 -0.32 3.01
CA ALA A 203 12.15 1.01 3.28
C ALA A 203 12.92 1.56 2.06
N PHE A 204 13.71 0.72 1.43
CA PHE A 204 14.42 1.09 0.20
C PHE A 204 13.47 1.42 -0.96
N LEU A 205 12.43 0.63 -1.16
CA LEU A 205 11.39 0.90 -2.16
C LEU A 205 10.72 2.25 -1.91
N LEU A 206 10.40 2.56 -0.65
CA LEU A 206 9.81 3.85 -0.26
C LEU A 206 10.72 5.04 -0.59
N GLU A 207 12.04 4.90 -0.40
CA GLU A 207 13.00 5.94 -0.80
C GLU A 207 12.92 6.20 -2.31
N HIS A 208 12.83 5.15 -3.12
CA HIS A 208 12.68 5.29 -4.57
C HIS A 208 11.31 5.84 -4.98
N ILE A 209 10.24 5.46 -4.29
CA ILE A 209 8.89 6.03 -4.48
C ILE A 209 8.94 7.54 -4.25
N ARG A 210 9.56 8.01 -3.16
CA ARG A 210 9.71 9.44 -2.87
C ARG A 210 10.53 10.18 -3.92
N LYS A 211 11.59 9.56 -4.45
CA LYS A 211 12.42 10.15 -5.51
C LYS A 211 11.66 10.41 -6.82
N VAL A 212 10.74 9.52 -7.19
CA VAL A 212 9.98 9.62 -8.45
C VAL A 212 8.63 10.30 -8.29
N SER A 213 8.10 10.41 -7.07
CA SER A 213 6.82 11.07 -6.83
C SER A 213 6.93 12.57 -6.98
N GLY A 214 5.90 13.20 -7.53
CA GLY A 214 5.85 14.64 -7.75
C GLY A 214 4.89 15.03 -8.86
N ASN A 215 4.99 16.29 -9.28
CA ASN A 215 4.11 16.82 -10.33
C ASN A 215 4.37 16.11 -11.67
N PRO A 216 3.34 15.52 -12.30
CA PRO A 216 3.46 14.88 -13.62
C PRO A 216 3.93 15.80 -14.74
N ASP A 217 3.73 17.12 -14.61
CA ASP A 217 4.20 18.10 -15.58
C ASP A 217 5.74 18.27 -15.52
N ASP A 218 6.36 17.93 -14.38
CA ASP A 218 7.81 17.93 -14.16
C ASP A 218 8.47 16.56 -14.44
N GLY A 219 7.75 15.65 -15.12
CA GLY A 219 8.25 14.28 -15.40
C GLY A 219 8.22 13.35 -14.18
N LYS A 220 7.53 13.73 -13.11
CA LYS A 220 7.33 12.91 -11.92
C LYS A 220 6.01 12.13 -12.00
N LYS A 221 5.72 11.36 -10.95
CA LYS A 221 4.54 10.49 -10.89
C LYS A 221 3.66 10.78 -9.69
N ILE A 222 2.36 10.54 -9.86
CA ILE A 222 1.42 10.35 -8.76
C ILE A 222 1.38 8.86 -8.45
N ILE A 223 1.55 8.50 -7.19
CA ILE A 223 1.64 7.11 -6.75
C ILE A 223 0.54 6.81 -5.73
N TYR A 224 -0.17 5.72 -5.95
CA TYR A 224 -1.12 5.14 -5.00
C TYR A 224 -0.58 3.82 -4.50
N LEU A 225 -0.58 3.63 -3.19
CA LEU A 225 -0.13 2.41 -2.52
C LEU A 225 -1.31 1.79 -1.79
N ILE A 226 -1.76 0.62 -2.24
CA ILE A 226 -2.71 -0.21 -1.51
C ILE A 226 -1.87 -1.13 -0.63
N THR A 227 -1.94 -0.97 0.68
CA THR A 227 -1.04 -1.70 1.57
C THR A 227 -1.72 -2.21 2.83
N HIS A 228 -1.20 -3.30 3.36
CA HIS A 228 -1.50 -3.86 4.68
C HIS A 228 -0.27 -3.82 5.61
N SER A 229 0.84 -3.26 5.14
CA SER A 229 2.07 -3.14 5.92
C SER A 229 2.20 -1.77 6.58
N PRO A 230 2.31 -1.71 7.91
CA PRO A 230 2.61 -0.47 8.60
C PRO A 230 4.00 0.11 8.25
N PHE A 231 4.90 -0.70 7.68
CA PHE A 231 6.21 -0.26 7.20
C PHE A 231 6.11 0.59 5.92
N ILE A 232 5.10 0.35 5.08
CA ILE A 232 4.86 1.11 3.85
C ILE A 232 4.26 2.49 4.14
N LEU A 233 3.58 2.66 5.27
CA LEU A 233 3.06 3.97 5.67
C LEU A 233 4.21 4.85 6.17
N ASP A 234 4.64 5.80 5.34
CA ASP A 234 5.74 6.71 5.67
C ASP A 234 5.20 8.14 5.82
N PHE A 235 4.87 8.52 7.04
CA PHE A 235 4.34 9.83 7.38
C PHE A 235 5.45 10.73 7.94
N GLN A 236 5.83 11.74 7.20
CA GLN A 236 6.82 12.76 7.62
C GLN A 236 6.13 14.08 7.90
N THR A 237 5.01 14.35 7.23
CA THR A 237 4.26 15.59 7.30
C THR A 237 2.77 15.33 7.48
N ILE A 238 2.03 16.39 7.80
CA ILE A 238 0.56 16.34 7.87
C ILE A 238 -0.06 16.04 6.48
N ASP A 239 0.58 16.45 5.41
CA ASP A 239 0.08 16.22 4.06
C ASP A 239 0.20 14.74 3.66
N ASP A 240 1.22 14.02 4.16
CA ASP A 240 1.31 12.57 3.99
C ASP A 240 0.11 11.88 4.68
N LEU A 241 -0.30 12.37 5.85
CA LEU A 241 -1.44 11.83 6.58
C LEU A 241 -2.77 12.17 5.92
N LYS A 242 -2.91 13.39 5.36
CA LYS A 242 -4.07 13.79 4.55
C LYS A 242 -4.21 12.97 3.26
N SER A 243 -3.12 12.38 2.78
CA SER A 243 -3.12 11.51 1.60
C SER A 243 -3.58 10.07 1.88
N VAL A 244 -4.03 9.78 3.10
CA VAL A 244 -4.55 8.47 3.49
C VAL A 244 -6.05 8.40 3.25
N THR A 245 -6.48 7.42 2.46
CA THR A 245 -7.90 7.07 2.29
C THR A 245 -8.17 5.75 3.03
N CYS A 246 -9.04 5.80 4.04
CA CYS A 246 -9.43 4.67 4.87
C CYS A 246 -10.71 4.01 4.36
N PHE A 247 -10.65 2.70 4.16
CA PHE A 247 -11.79 1.85 3.80
C PHE A 247 -12.34 1.14 5.01
N HIS A 248 -13.64 0.80 4.96
CA HIS A 248 -14.38 0.21 6.05
C HIS A 248 -15.14 -1.05 5.61
N ASN A 249 -15.27 -2.04 6.50
CA ASN A 249 -15.95 -3.31 6.20
C ASN A 249 -17.46 -3.18 5.97
N ASP A 250 -18.07 -2.11 6.46
CA ASP A 250 -19.50 -1.82 6.28
C ASP A 250 -19.80 -1.15 4.92
N PHE A 251 -18.80 -1.06 4.04
CA PHE A 251 -18.89 -0.46 2.70
C PHE A 251 -19.46 0.96 2.67
N ARG A 252 -19.37 1.69 3.78
CA ARG A 252 -19.62 3.12 3.74
C ARG A 252 -18.55 3.82 2.90
N LYS A 253 -18.84 5.03 2.48
CA LYS A 253 -17.93 5.89 1.73
C LYS A 253 -16.54 5.90 2.39
N PRO A 254 -15.45 5.68 1.62
CA PRO A 254 -14.10 5.80 2.16
C PRO A 254 -13.86 7.16 2.80
N SER A 255 -13.18 7.19 3.93
CA SER A 255 -12.89 8.40 4.70
C SER A 255 -11.45 8.84 4.52
N PHE A 256 -11.22 10.13 4.59
CA PHE A 256 -9.90 10.76 4.55
C PHE A 256 -9.94 12.05 5.38
N ILE A 257 -8.79 12.56 5.74
CA ILE A 257 -8.68 13.81 6.50
C ILE A 257 -8.83 14.98 5.51
N GLU A 258 -9.94 15.69 5.65
CA GLU A 258 -10.20 16.91 4.89
C GLU A 258 -9.53 18.13 5.57
N ASN A 259 -10.21 19.26 5.58
CA ASN A 259 -9.74 20.47 6.22
C ASN A 259 -9.72 20.30 7.74
N LEU A 260 -8.58 20.58 8.34
CA LEU A 260 -8.40 20.64 9.78
C LEU A 260 -8.44 22.10 10.23
N ASP A 261 -9.05 22.36 11.38
CA ASP A 261 -8.84 23.64 12.02
C ASP A 261 -7.39 23.74 12.56
N PRO A 262 -6.84 24.93 12.78
CA PRO A 262 -5.44 25.11 13.18
C PRO A 262 -5.08 24.38 14.50
N THR A 263 -6.05 24.25 15.42
CA THR A 263 -5.85 23.61 16.73
C THR A 263 -5.72 22.10 16.57
N ASP A 264 -6.57 21.48 15.75
CA ASP A 264 -6.55 20.05 15.48
C ASP A 264 -5.35 19.67 14.59
N GLU A 265 -4.99 20.54 13.65
CA GLU A 265 -3.78 20.34 12.84
C GLU A 265 -2.52 20.30 13.72
N GLU A 266 -2.40 21.19 14.70
CA GLU A 266 -1.26 21.21 15.62
C GLU A 266 -1.19 19.94 16.48
N LYS A 267 -2.31 19.44 17.00
CA LYS A 267 -2.38 18.18 17.73
C LYS A 267 -1.94 16.98 16.88
N ILE A 268 -2.39 16.93 15.63
CA ILE A 268 -2.02 15.86 14.71
C ILE A 268 -0.54 15.94 14.36
N LYS A 269 0.02 17.13 14.10
CA LYS A 269 1.46 17.31 13.86
C LYS A 269 2.32 16.76 14.98
N GLN A 270 1.88 16.90 16.23
CA GLN A 270 2.63 16.41 17.42
C GLN A 270 2.69 14.89 17.52
N ILE A 271 1.73 14.15 16.96
CA ILE A 271 1.75 12.68 17.00
C ILE A 271 2.47 12.05 15.81
N ILE A 272 2.59 12.73 14.66
CA ILE A 272 3.23 12.16 13.46
C ILE A 272 4.61 11.55 13.76
N PRO A 273 5.56 12.24 14.44
CA PRO A 273 6.86 11.67 14.76
C PRO A 273 6.80 10.47 15.72
N LYS A 274 5.69 10.32 16.45
CA LYS A 274 5.48 9.24 17.42
C LYS A 274 4.80 8.01 16.80
N LEU A 275 4.25 8.14 15.58
CA LEU A 275 3.58 7.06 14.87
C LEU A 275 4.58 6.00 14.42
N ASN A 276 4.95 5.09 15.32
CA ASN A 276 5.75 3.92 14.99
C ASN A 276 4.91 2.82 14.33
N VAL A 277 5.55 1.70 13.99
CA VAL A 277 4.91 0.55 13.34
C VAL A 277 3.71 0.02 14.12
N HIS A 278 3.78 0.00 15.46
CA HIS A 278 2.70 -0.45 16.32
C HIS A 278 1.49 0.51 16.24
N HIS A 279 1.72 1.80 16.35
CA HIS A 279 0.66 2.81 16.26
C HIS A 279 -0.02 2.82 14.87
N LYS A 280 0.74 2.58 13.80
CA LYS A 280 0.20 2.53 12.44
C LYS A 280 -0.78 1.37 12.20
N GLN A 281 -0.86 0.38 13.09
CA GLN A 281 -1.87 -0.67 13.01
C GLN A 281 -3.30 -0.12 13.10
N LEU A 282 -3.50 1.08 13.67
CA LEU A 282 -4.80 1.75 13.70
C LEU A 282 -5.42 1.90 12.30
N PHE A 283 -4.60 2.07 11.25
CA PHE A 283 -5.09 2.26 9.88
C PHE A 283 -5.71 0.99 9.29
N PHE A 284 -5.32 -0.19 9.79
CA PHE A 284 -5.75 -1.49 9.28
C PHE A 284 -6.83 -2.13 10.14
N ALA A 285 -6.84 -1.87 11.44
CA ALA A 285 -7.82 -2.42 12.37
C ALA A 285 -9.25 -1.97 12.03
N ASN A 286 -10.21 -2.89 12.18
CA ASN A 286 -11.63 -2.57 12.12
C ASN A 286 -12.04 -1.71 13.33
N THR A 287 -11.60 -2.13 14.52
CA THR A 287 -11.85 -1.46 15.79
C THR A 287 -10.55 -1.37 16.57
N PRO A 288 -9.77 -0.29 16.43
CA PRO A 288 -8.61 -0.07 17.27
C PRO A 288 -9.04 0.17 18.72
N ILE A 289 -8.31 -0.43 19.65
CA ILE A 289 -8.49 -0.30 21.10
C ILE A 289 -7.27 0.41 21.66
N PHE A 290 -7.44 1.63 22.10
CA PHE A 290 -6.34 2.44 22.66
C PHE A 290 -6.29 2.30 24.16
N VAL A 291 -5.08 2.13 24.68
CA VAL A 291 -4.78 2.05 26.10
C VAL A 291 -3.67 3.03 26.45
N GLU A 292 -3.56 3.43 27.71
CA GLU A 292 -2.57 4.43 28.14
C GLU A 292 -1.14 3.92 28.02
N GLY A 293 -0.91 2.67 28.39
CA GLY A 293 0.43 2.14 28.45
C GLY A 293 0.55 0.66 28.11
N ILE A 294 1.79 0.22 28.03
CA ILE A 294 2.15 -1.16 27.67
C ILE A 294 1.61 -2.17 28.69
N PHE A 295 1.49 -1.81 29.97
CA PHE A 295 0.96 -2.71 31.00
C PHE A 295 -0.53 -3.00 30.79
N ASP A 296 -1.31 -1.99 30.39
CA ASP A 296 -2.74 -2.17 30.06
C ASP A 296 -2.90 -3.09 28.86
N ALA A 297 -2.07 -2.91 27.84
CA ALA A 297 -2.06 -3.78 26.66
C ALA A 297 -1.72 -5.24 27.04
N GLN A 298 -0.73 -5.44 27.91
CA GLN A 298 -0.36 -6.77 28.41
C GLN A 298 -1.47 -7.39 29.27
N PHE A 299 -2.14 -6.59 30.10
CA PHE A 299 -3.26 -7.04 30.91
C PHE A 299 -4.43 -7.53 30.05
N ILE A 300 -4.80 -6.75 29.01
CA ILE A 300 -5.84 -7.16 28.06
C ILE A 300 -5.45 -8.47 27.39
N LYS A 301 -4.19 -8.61 26.95
CA LYS A 301 -3.69 -9.84 26.33
C LYS A 301 -3.80 -11.04 27.27
N ALA A 302 -3.44 -10.88 28.53
CA ALA A 302 -3.57 -11.94 29.53
C ALA A 302 -5.04 -12.35 29.75
N ILE A 303 -5.98 -11.40 29.72
CA ILE A 303 -7.42 -11.69 29.78
C ILE A 303 -7.87 -12.47 28.55
N GLN A 304 -7.42 -12.08 27.35
CA GLN A 304 -7.72 -12.78 26.09
C GLN A 304 -7.27 -14.25 26.17
N GLU A 305 -6.02 -14.47 26.55
CA GLU A 305 -5.45 -15.83 26.72
C GLU A 305 -6.25 -16.66 27.72
N LYS A 306 -6.58 -16.08 28.87
CA LYS A 306 -7.37 -16.78 29.89
C LYS A 306 -8.79 -17.12 29.45
N ARG A 307 -9.40 -16.28 28.60
CA ARG A 307 -10.78 -16.47 28.10
C ARG A 307 -10.84 -17.25 26.78
N GLY A 308 -9.69 -17.53 26.15
CA GLY A 308 -9.64 -18.18 24.83
C GLY A 308 -10.28 -17.35 23.72
N VAL A 309 -10.22 -16.00 23.83
CA VAL A 309 -10.80 -15.06 22.86
C VAL A 309 -9.65 -14.34 22.15
N SER A 310 -9.74 -14.18 20.84
CA SER A 310 -8.78 -13.37 20.07
C SER A 310 -9.46 -12.07 19.60
N LEU A 311 -8.95 -10.93 20.05
CA LEU A 311 -9.38 -9.62 19.54
C LEU A 311 -8.87 -9.41 18.11
N GLU A 312 -7.66 -9.87 17.82
CA GLU A 312 -7.07 -9.81 16.49
C GLU A 312 -7.91 -10.61 15.48
N GLY A 313 -8.41 -11.78 15.89
CA GLY A 313 -9.31 -12.58 15.07
C GLY A 313 -10.66 -11.89 14.76
N SER A 314 -11.08 -10.94 15.60
CA SER A 314 -12.26 -10.09 15.37
C SER A 314 -11.92 -8.80 14.58
N GLY A 315 -10.66 -8.62 14.18
CA GLY A 315 -10.19 -7.42 13.48
C GLY A 315 -9.94 -6.23 14.41
N SER A 316 -9.86 -6.47 15.72
CA SER A 316 -9.51 -5.44 16.71
C SER A 316 -8.02 -5.53 17.04
N THR A 317 -7.40 -4.41 17.37
CA THR A 317 -5.97 -4.34 17.75
C THR A 317 -5.83 -3.43 18.95
N VAL A 318 -5.10 -3.90 19.97
CA VAL A 318 -4.79 -3.10 21.16
C VAL A 318 -3.53 -2.29 20.88
N ILE A 319 -3.62 -0.98 21.09
CA ILE A 319 -2.55 -0.01 20.79
C ILE A 319 -2.29 0.80 22.06
N ASP A 320 -1.09 0.69 22.64
CA ASP A 320 -0.66 1.58 23.68
C ASP A 320 -0.22 2.93 23.09
N VAL A 321 -0.64 4.02 23.72
CA VAL A 321 -0.35 5.37 23.19
C VAL A 321 0.81 6.07 23.93
N GLY A 322 1.38 5.43 24.94
CA GLY A 322 2.54 5.94 25.68
C GLY A 322 2.21 7.07 26.66
N GLY A 323 0.99 7.09 27.20
CA GLY A 323 0.52 7.98 28.25
C GLY A 323 -0.78 8.71 27.93
N ASN A 324 -1.46 9.14 28.98
CA ASN A 324 -2.81 9.72 28.93
C ASN A 324 -2.93 10.98 28.06
N GLU A 325 -1.89 11.80 28.00
CA GLU A 325 -1.88 13.03 27.18
C GLU A 325 -2.00 12.74 25.67
N GLN A 326 -1.56 11.56 25.23
CA GLN A 326 -1.63 11.17 23.82
C GLN A 326 -3.01 10.67 23.41
N LEU A 327 -3.81 10.13 24.33
CA LEU A 327 -5.14 9.57 24.06
C LEU A 327 -6.04 10.52 23.27
N SER A 328 -6.03 11.81 23.63
CA SER A 328 -6.86 12.82 22.95
C SER A 328 -6.48 13.02 21.49
N SER A 329 -5.20 12.92 21.16
CA SER A 329 -4.71 13.05 19.78
C SER A 329 -5.05 11.81 18.95
N TYR A 330 -4.96 10.60 19.54
CA TYR A 330 -5.41 9.36 18.88
C TYR A 330 -6.94 9.30 18.73
N TYR A 331 -7.69 9.83 19.69
CA TYR A 331 -9.13 9.99 19.57
C TYR A 331 -9.48 10.88 18.36
N LEU A 332 -8.85 12.05 18.27
CA LEU A 332 -9.02 12.95 17.14
C LEU A 332 -8.68 12.27 15.80
N LEU A 333 -7.50 11.63 15.73
CA LEU A 333 -7.08 10.91 14.52
C LEU A 333 -8.07 9.83 14.11
N SER A 334 -8.53 9.01 15.07
CA SER A 334 -9.52 7.96 14.79
C SER A 334 -10.85 8.54 14.28
N LYS A 335 -11.31 9.63 14.88
CA LYS A 335 -12.52 10.35 14.46
C LYS A 335 -12.37 10.88 13.03
N LEU A 336 -11.25 11.52 12.72
CA LEU A 336 -10.96 12.06 11.38
C LEU A 336 -10.90 10.96 10.31
N LEU A 337 -10.36 9.79 10.67
CA LEU A 337 -10.31 8.63 9.79
C LEU A 337 -11.62 7.82 9.77
N GLY A 338 -12.65 8.28 10.48
CA GLY A 338 -13.94 7.61 10.56
C GLY A 338 -13.86 6.23 11.24
N LYS A 339 -12.88 5.95 12.08
CA LYS A 339 -12.72 4.65 12.76
C LYS A 339 -13.61 4.58 14.00
N LYS A 340 -14.29 3.43 14.19
CA LYS A 340 -14.93 3.09 15.46
C LYS A 340 -13.86 2.58 16.40
N SER A 341 -13.48 3.36 17.41
CA SER A 341 -12.39 3.05 18.33
C SER A 341 -12.89 2.94 19.75
N LEU A 342 -12.24 2.08 20.53
CA LEU A 342 -12.43 1.99 21.97
C LEU A 342 -11.23 2.62 22.69
N PHE A 343 -11.50 3.30 23.79
CA PHE A 343 -10.47 3.91 24.63
C PHE A 343 -10.61 3.38 26.05
N ILE A 344 -9.55 2.79 26.56
CA ILE A 344 -9.46 2.27 27.93
C ILE A 344 -8.38 3.08 28.64
N TYR A 345 -8.74 3.74 29.70
CA TYR A 345 -7.85 4.63 30.45
C TYR A 345 -8.15 4.55 31.94
N ASP A 346 -7.18 4.92 32.74
CA ASP A 346 -7.29 4.93 34.18
C ASP A 346 -8.22 6.05 34.65
N LEU A 347 -8.84 5.85 35.82
CA LEU A 347 -9.81 6.80 36.33
C LEU A 347 -9.19 8.17 36.65
N ASP A 348 -7.91 8.19 37.04
CA ASP A 348 -7.15 9.42 37.31
C ASP A 348 -6.95 10.26 36.07
N SER A 349 -6.85 9.65 34.89
CA SER A 349 -6.73 10.33 33.59
C SER A 349 -7.91 11.26 33.31
N ILE A 350 -9.10 10.93 33.78
CA ILE A 350 -10.29 11.79 33.67
C ILE A 350 -10.12 13.05 34.54
N PHE A 351 -9.47 12.92 35.67
CA PHE A 351 -9.31 14.05 36.62
C PHE A 351 -8.15 14.95 36.23
N PHE A 352 -7.05 14.40 35.75
CA PHE A 352 -5.81 15.15 35.50
C PHE A 352 -5.66 15.60 34.03
N SER A 353 -6.28 14.91 33.04
CA SER A 353 -6.22 15.33 31.68
C SER A 353 -7.32 16.33 31.33
N LYS A 354 -6.96 17.60 31.18
CA LYS A 354 -7.88 18.68 30.77
C LYS A 354 -8.56 18.38 29.43
N GLN A 355 -7.84 17.76 28.50
CA GLN A 355 -8.33 17.51 27.15
C GLN A 355 -9.34 16.34 27.10
N LEU A 356 -9.09 15.27 27.85
CA LEU A 356 -10.05 14.16 27.95
C LEU A 356 -11.33 14.60 28.65
N ARG A 357 -11.23 15.50 29.63
CA ARG A 357 -12.38 16.09 30.31
C ARG A 357 -13.27 16.88 29.34
N ILE A 358 -12.68 17.70 28.47
CA ILE A 358 -13.41 18.47 27.46
C ILE A 358 -14.09 17.53 26.44
N ASN A 359 -13.39 16.48 26.00
CA ASN A 359 -13.95 15.50 25.07
C ASN A 359 -15.09 14.68 25.72
N ALA A 360 -15.00 14.39 27.02
CA ALA A 360 -16.02 13.69 27.79
C ALA A 360 -17.27 14.56 28.05
N GLU A 361 -17.08 15.86 28.27
CA GLU A 361 -18.19 16.79 28.51
C GLU A 361 -19.07 17.00 27.28
N GLY A 362 -18.59 16.68 26.09
CA GLY A 362 -19.36 16.75 24.83
C GLY A 362 -20.16 15.48 24.49
N SER A 363 -20.11 14.41 25.28
CA SER A 363 -20.86 13.19 25.03
C SER A 363 -22.09 13.09 25.94
N ASP A 364 -23.28 12.93 25.36
CA ASP A 364 -24.54 12.82 26.12
C ASP A 364 -24.60 11.59 27.03
N GLU A 365 -23.86 10.52 26.71
CA GLU A 365 -23.80 9.30 27.54
C GLU A 365 -23.11 9.52 28.88
N ILE A 366 -22.03 10.31 28.92
CA ILE A 366 -21.29 10.58 30.16
C ILE A 366 -22.03 11.56 31.09
N ASN A 367 -22.88 12.41 30.53
CA ASN A 367 -23.72 13.31 31.32
C ASN A 367 -24.91 12.61 32.01
N GLN A 368 -25.31 11.41 31.58
CA GLN A 368 -26.34 10.60 32.25
C GLN A 368 -25.81 9.86 33.47
N ASP A 369 -24.57 9.42 33.49
CA ASP A 369 -23.96 8.70 34.62
C ASP A 369 -23.48 9.62 35.74
N ARG A 370 -23.47 10.94 35.52
CA ARG A 370 -23.13 11.95 36.55
C ARG A 370 -24.31 12.45 37.40
N LYS A 371 -25.54 12.01 37.10
CA LYS A 371 -26.75 12.28 37.91
C LYS A 371 -27.10 11.09 38.79
#